data_9959e3feecb3f22afd9398d0da501f48
#
_entry.id   9959e3feecb3f22afd9398d0da501f48
#
_cell.length_a   1.000
_cell.length_b   1.000
_cell.length_c   1.000
_cell.angle_alpha   90.00
_cell.angle_beta   90.00
_cell.angle_gamma   90.00
#
_symmetry.space_group_name_H-M   'P 1'
#
loop_
_entity.id
_entity.type
_entity.pdbx_description
1 polymer ?
#
loop_
_entity_poly.entity_id
_entity_poly.type
_entity_poly.pdbx_seq_one_letter_code
_entity_poly.pdbx_strand_id
1 'polypeptide(L)'
;HPELAQNISKYLNVPLCDVMVKAFPDGETFVKINENIRGQDVFIIQPTCPPTNSNLMELLITVDAAKRASAKRITAVIPFFGYARQDRKDQPRVPIPAKLVANLLDAAGVNRVLTMDLHAGQIQGFFDIPVDHLYAAPVLIGYLKNRGIDNLTVVSPDVGGLKMSDAYAQALDAPLAIVGKRRISATEVEALNLIGEV
;
A
#
# COMPACT_ATOMS: atom_id res chain seq x y z
N HIS A 1 -7.47 7.87 6.53
CA HIS A 1 -8.47 7.58 5.47
C HIS A 1 -9.78 7.13 6.11
N PRO A 2 -10.69 8.07 6.44
CA PRO A 2 -11.88 7.78 7.26
C PRO A 2 -12.81 6.71 6.67
N GLU A 3 -13.10 6.80 5.38
CA GLU A 3 -14.02 5.85 4.71
C GLU A 3 -13.50 4.40 4.76
N LEU A 4 -12.23 4.19 4.44
CA LEU A 4 -11.61 2.86 4.49
C LEU A 4 -11.60 2.32 5.93
N ALA A 5 -11.24 3.16 6.90
CA ALA A 5 -11.22 2.78 8.30
C ALA A 5 -12.63 2.41 8.81
N GLN A 6 -13.66 3.18 8.44
CA GLN A 6 -15.05 2.89 8.76
C GLN A 6 -15.53 1.56 8.16
N ASN A 7 -15.17 1.29 6.90
CA ASN A 7 -15.56 0.05 6.23
C ASN A 7 -14.88 -1.16 6.89
N ILE A 8 -13.60 -1.07 7.23
CA ILE A 8 -12.87 -2.11 7.98
C ILE A 8 -13.49 -2.32 9.36
N SER A 9 -13.76 -1.24 10.09
CA SER A 9 -14.41 -1.26 11.41
C SER A 9 -15.75 -1.99 11.37
N LYS A 10 -16.61 -1.65 10.41
CA LYS A 10 -17.89 -2.31 10.19
C LYS A 10 -17.74 -3.81 9.89
N TYR A 11 -16.81 -4.15 8.99
CA TYR A 11 -16.59 -5.54 8.59
C TYR A 11 -16.08 -6.40 9.75
N LEU A 12 -15.16 -5.86 10.55
CA LEU A 12 -14.58 -6.56 11.69
C LEU A 12 -15.45 -6.49 12.95
N ASN A 13 -16.50 -5.67 12.97
CA ASN A 13 -17.30 -5.34 14.14
C ASN A 13 -16.46 -4.85 15.33
N VAL A 14 -15.45 -4.01 15.03
CA VAL A 14 -14.57 -3.38 16.01
C VAL A 14 -14.70 -1.86 15.86
N PRO A 15 -15.05 -1.13 16.94
CA PRO A 15 -15.22 0.32 16.85
C PRO A 15 -13.90 1.04 16.53
N LEU A 16 -14.01 2.17 15.83
CA LEU A 16 -12.88 3.09 15.67
C LEU A 16 -12.66 3.85 16.97
N CYS A 17 -11.38 4.04 17.31
CA CYS A 17 -10.98 4.96 18.37
C CYS A 17 -11.30 6.41 17.99
N ASP A 18 -11.73 7.21 18.95
CA ASP A 18 -11.91 8.65 18.74
C ASP A 18 -10.55 9.34 18.67
N VAL A 19 -10.21 9.78 17.46
CA VAL A 19 -8.95 10.47 17.14
C VAL A 19 -9.23 11.75 16.38
N MET A 20 -8.68 12.84 16.87
CA MET A 20 -8.68 14.10 16.15
C MET A 20 -7.41 14.21 15.31
N VAL A 21 -7.56 14.36 14.00
CA VAL A 21 -6.48 14.67 13.06
C VAL A 21 -6.87 15.95 12.32
N LYS A 22 -6.01 16.96 12.33
CA LYS A 22 -6.20 18.22 11.64
C LYS A 22 -4.88 18.87 11.28
N ALA A 23 -4.90 19.78 10.31
CA ALA A 23 -3.75 20.62 10.00
C ALA A 23 -3.85 21.97 10.69
N PHE A 24 -2.72 22.52 11.11
CA PHE A 24 -2.58 23.92 11.47
C PHE A 24 -2.57 24.81 10.20
N PRO A 25 -2.75 26.15 10.34
CA PRO A 25 -2.74 27.06 9.19
C PRO A 25 -1.45 27.06 8.37
N ASP A 26 -0.33 26.70 8.99
CA ASP A 26 0.99 26.54 8.36
C ASP A 26 1.20 25.17 7.67
N GLY A 27 0.19 24.28 7.77
CA GLY A 27 0.21 22.94 7.17
C GLY A 27 0.76 21.83 8.05
N GLU A 28 1.19 22.12 9.29
CA GLU A 28 1.62 21.08 10.22
C GLU A 28 0.45 20.20 10.69
N THR A 29 0.69 18.91 10.80
CA THR A 29 -0.31 17.94 11.26
C THR A 29 -0.39 17.90 12.77
N PHE A 30 -1.61 18.00 13.29
CA PHE A 30 -1.92 17.80 14.71
C PHE A 30 -2.74 16.52 14.88
N VAL A 31 -2.31 15.67 15.83
CA VAL A 31 -3.02 14.44 16.21
C VAL A 31 -3.29 14.43 17.70
N LYS A 32 -4.51 14.07 18.09
CA LYS A 32 -4.92 13.81 19.47
C LYS A 32 -5.79 12.56 19.55
N ILE A 33 -5.33 11.59 20.33
CA ILE A 33 -6.12 10.40 20.67
C ILE A 33 -6.97 10.76 21.90
N ASN A 34 -8.29 10.69 21.79
CA ASN A 34 -9.22 11.10 22.84
C ASN A 34 -9.59 9.96 23.80
N GLU A 35 -9.21 8.72 23.48
CA GLU A 35 -9.46 7.54 24.29
C GLU A 35 -8.21 7.01 25.00
N ASN A 36 -8.42 6.22 26.05
CA ASN A 36 -7.32 5.56 26.73
C ASN A 36 -6.91 4.28 25.98
N ILE A 37 -5.78 4.32 25.31
CA ILE A 37 -5.23 3.19 24.55
C ILE A 37 -4.04 2.51 25.27
N ARG A 38 -3.79 2.84 26.54
CA ARG A 38 -2.68 2.25 27.32
C ARG A 38 -2.80 0.73 27.37
N GLY A 39 -1.72 0.06 27.00
CA GLY A 39 -1.65 -1.40 27.02
C GLY A 39 -2.48 -2.09 25.92
N GLN A 40 -3.09 -1.36 24.99
CA GLN A 40 -3.89 -1.90 23.89
C GLN A 40 -3.04 -2.19 22.66
N ASP A 41 -3.50 -3.15 21.86
CA ASP A 41 -3.02 -3.35 20.49
C ASP A 41 -3.72 -2.34 19.56
N VAL A 42 -2.95 -1.48 18.92
CA VAL A 42 -3.46 -0.37 18.10
C VAL A 42 -3.15 -0.61 16.63
N PHE A 43 -4.17 -0.49 15.80
CA PHE A 43 -4.05 -0.56 14.33
C PHE A 43 -4.30 0.81 13.73
N ILE A 44 -3.31 1.39 13.06
CA ILE A 44 -3.41 2.70 12.40
C ILE A 44 -3.58 2.47 10.91
N ILE A 45 -4.76 2.80 10.38
CA ILE A 45 -5.12 2.57 8.98
C ILE A 45 -4.86 3.86 8.20
N GLN A 46 -3.73 3.91 7.50
CA GLN A 46 -3.30 5.08 6.73
C GLN A 46 -2.60 4.66 5.44
N PRO A 47 -3.29 4.61 4.29
CA PRO A 47 -2.63 4.48 2.99
C PRO A 47 -1.78 5.73 2.72
N THR A 48 -0.59 5.54 2.19
CA THR A 48 0.33 6.64 1.86
C THR A 48 0.31 6.97 0.35
N CYS A 49 -0.89 6.89 -0.27
CA CYS A 49 -1.17 7.40 -1.61
C CYS A 49 -1.16 8.95 -1.64
N PRO A 50 -1.26 9.59 -2.81
CA PRO A 50 -1.32 11.04 -2.89
C PRO A 50 -2.46 11.67 -2.03
N PRO A 51 -2.14 12.75 -1.30
CA PRO A 51 -0.86 13.48 -1.19
C PRO A 51 0.15 12.73 -0.30
N THR A 52 1.12 12.06 -0.94
CA THR A 52 1.99 11.04 -0.31
C THR A 52 2.75 11.56 0.92
N ASN A 53 3.35 12.74 0.82
CA ASN A 53 4.16 13.30 1.91
C ASN A 53 3.31 13.65 3.13
N SER A 54 2.15 14.26 2.91
CA SER A 54 1.21 14.60 3.99
C SER A 54 0.69 13.34 4.68
N ASN A 55 0.25 12.34 3.91
CA ASN A 55 -0.26 11.09 4.44
C ASN A 55 0.81 10.29 5.20
N LEU A 56 2.07 10.33 4.74
CA LEU A 56 3.18 9.70 5.45
C LEU A 56 3.48 10.41 6.77
N MET A 57 3.54 11.76 6.78
CA MET A 57 3.76 12.52 8.02
C MET A 57 2.62 12.33 9.01
N GLU A 58 1.37 12.33 8.55
CA GLU A 58 0.20 12.05 9.38
C GLU A 58 0.29 10.67 10.04
N LEU A 59 0.70 9.64 9.28
CA LEU A 59 0.94 8.31 9.82
C LEU A 59 2.01 8.33 10.92
N LEU A 60 3.18 8.93 10.65
CA LEU A 60 4.29 8.97 11.60
C LEU A 60 3.92 9.69 12.90
N ILE A 61 3.23 10.83 12.81
CA ILE A 61 2.77 11.61 13.97
C ILE A 61 1.71 10.83 14.75
N THR A 62 0.80 10.11 14.06
CA THR A 62 -0.21 9.27 14.72
C THR A 62 0.44 8.09 15.46
N VAL A 63 1.48 7.49 14.88
CA VAL A 63 2.28 6.43 15.53
C VAL A 63 2.97 6.96 16.78
N ASP A 64 3.61 8.14 16.71
CA ASP A 64 4.27 8.76 17.89
C ASP A 64 3.23 9.09 18.98
N ALA A 65 2.06 9.58 18.62
CA ALA A 65 0.99 9.83 19.59
C ALA A 65 0.54 8.54 20.29
N ALA A 66 0.36 7.43 19.55
CA ALA A 66 0.01 6.15 20.13
C ALA A 66 1.11 5.57 21.03
N LYS A 67 2.37 5.71 20.62
CA LYS A 67 3.54 5.31 21.41
C LYS A 67 3.60 6.08 22.74
N ARG A 68 3.43 7.41 22.71
CA ARG A 68 3.40 8.25 23.92
C ARG A 68 2.18 8.00 24.81
N ALA A 69 1.06 7.56 24.22
CA ALA A 69 -0.11 7.09 24.95
C ALA A 69 0.08 5.69 25.56
N SER A 70 1.27 5.10 25.45
CA SER A 70 1.64 3.77 25.98
C SER A 70 0.82 2.62 25.37
N ALA A 71 0.51 2.68 24.08
CA ALA A 71 0.02 1.52 23.35
C ALA A 71 0.99 0.33 23.55
N LYS A 72 0.46 -0.89 23.68
CA LYS A 72 1.27 -2.10 23.85
C LYS A 72 1.97 -2.51 22.56
N ARG A 73 1.24 -2.43 21.47
CA ARG A 73 1.73 -2.75 20.13
C ARG A 73 1.03 -1.84 19.11
N ILE A 74 1.81 -1.35 18.15
CA ILE A 74 1.32 -0.48 17.08
C ILE A 74 1.54 -1.19 15.75
N THR A 75 0.45 -1.48 15.04
CA THR A 75 0.48 -2.02 13.68
C THR A 75 0.09 -0.93 12.70
N ALA A 76 0.98 -0.59 11.79
CA ALA A 76 0.69 0.33 10.69
C ALA A 76 0.05 -0.46 9.53
N VAL A 77 -1.22 -0.17 9.24
CA VAL A 77 -1.97 -0.75 8.11
C VAL A 77 -1.90 0.22 6.95
N ILE A 78 -1.04 -0.11 5.98
CA ILE A 78 -0.68 0.75 4.84
C ILE A 78 -1.07 0.04 3.53
N PRO A 79 -2.35 0.03 3.13
CA PRO A 79 -2.79 -0.68 1.92
C PRO A 79 -2.11 -0.20 0.63
N PHE A 80 -1.71 1.06 0.59
CA PHE A 80 -0.85 1.60 -0.46
C PHE A 80 0.42 2.15 0.16
N PHE A 81 1.56 1.50 -0.12
CA PHE A 81 2.87 1.90 0.38
C PHE A 81 3.52 2.92 -0.58
N GLY A 82 3.48 4.18 -0.20
CA GLY A 82 4.11 5.25 -0.96
C GLY A 82 5.63 5.07 -1.07
N TYR A 83 6.22 5.59 -2.14
CA TYR A 83 7.65 5.43 -2.47
C TYR A 83 8.10 4.00 -2.81
N ALA A 84 7.24 3.00 -2.80
CA ALA A 84 7.59 1.61 -3.10
C ALA A 84 8.29 1.43 -4.47
N ARG A 85 8.00 2.28 -5.46
CA ARG A 85 8.65 2.25 -6.78
C ARG A 85 10.12 2.65 -6.77
N GLN A 86 10.60 3.27 -5.68
CA GLN A 86 11.98 3.71 -5.50
C GLN A 86 12.70 2.78 -4.53
N ASP A 87 12.76 1.49 -4.88
CA ASP A 87 13.28 0.40 -4.06
C ASP A 87 14.75 0.06 -4.33
N ARG A 88 15.36 0.71 -5.32
CA ARG A 88 16.76 0.47 -5.72
C ARG A 88 17.37 1.73 -6.34
N LYS A 89 18.68 1.74 -6.42
CA LYS A 89 19.41 2.73 -7.22
C LYS A 89 19.40 2.30 -8.68
N ASP A 90 18.75 3.06 -9.53
CA ASP A 90 18.72 2.89 -10.99
C ASP A 90 19.81 3.74 -11.69
N GLN A 91 20.43 4.68 -10.96
CA GLN A 91 21.50 5.53 -11.42
C GLN A 91 22.38 6.00 -10.24
N PRO A 92 23.58 6.58 -10.52
CA PRO A 92 24.44 7.12 -9.47
C PRO A 92 23.78 8.26 -8.67
N ARG A 93 24.04 8.34 -7.35
CA ARG A 93 23.67 9.45 -6.47
C ARG A 93 22.16 9.62 -6.25
N VAL A 94 21.35 8.60 -6.48
CA VAL A 94 19.92 8.59 -6.13
C VAL A 94 19.70 7.91 -4.77
N PRO A 95 18.64 8.27 -4.07
CA PRO A 95 18.26 7.63 -2.81
C PRO A 95 17.57 6.27 -3.05
N ILE A 96 17.24 5.60 -1.94
CA ILE A 96 16.31 4.45 -1.90
C ILE A 96 15.17 4.81 -0.94
N PRO A 97 14.19 5.61 -1.38
CA PRO A 97 13.12 6.12 -0.51
C PRO A 97 12.26 5.03 0.13
N ALA A 98 12.08 3.88 -0.51
CA ALA A 98 11.36 2.76 0.10
C ALA A 98 12.03 2.28 1.40
N LYS A 99 13.39 2.20 1.43
CA LYS A 99 14.13 1.88 2.66
C LYS A 99 14.07 3.02 3.68
N LEU A 100 14.13 4.27 3.23
CA LEU A 100 14.00 5.42 4.13
C LEU A 100 12.67 5.40 4.86
N VAL A 101 11.56 5.17 4.13
CA VAL A 101 10.21 5.09 4.74
C VAL A 101 10.12 3.94 5.73
N ALA A 102 10.68 2.76 5.41
CA ALA A 102 10.74 1.65 6.35
C ALA A 102 11.46 2.03 7.65
N ASN A 103 12.61 2.68 7.55
CA ASN A 103 13.37 3.15 8.72
C ASN A 103 12.61 4.21 9.53
N LEU A 104 11.88 5.12 8.87
CA LEU A 104 11.08 6.14 9.56
C LEU A 104 9.92 5.51 10.35
N LEU A 105 9.26 4.50 9.80
CA LEU A 105 8.19 3.76 10.50
C LEU A 105 8.72 3.04 11.74
N ASP A 106 9.86 2.36 11.63
CA ASP A 106 10.52 1.70 12.76
C ASP A 106 10.93 2.72 13.85
N ALA A 107 11.62 3.79 13.46
CA ALA A 107 12.02 4.87 14.37
C ALA A 107 10.84 5.54 15.08
N ALA A 108 9.70 5.73 14.39
CA ALA A 108 8.49 6.27 14.99
C ALA A 108 7.91 5.33 16.07
N GLY A 109 8.14 4.02 15.96
CA GLY A 109 7.74 3.02 16.95
C GLY A 109 6.67 2.04 16.46
N VAL A 110 6.57 1.84 15.16
CA VAL A 110 5.75 0.75 14.58
C VAL A 110 6.36 -0.59 14.98
N ASN A 111 5.52 -1.53 15.42
CA ASN A 111 5.95 -2.89 15.78
C ASN A 111 5.67 -3.90 14.69
N ARG A 112 4.76 -3.60 13.75
CA ARG A 112 4.38 -4.45 12.62
C ARG A 112 3.80 -3.60 11.51
N VAL A 113 4.07 -3.97 10.27
CA VAL A 113 3.45 -3.36 9.08
C VAL A 113 2.53 -4.38 8.42
N LEU A 114 1.33 -3.97 8.06
CA LEU A 114 0.43 -4.70 7.17
C LEU A 114 0.27 -3.87 5.89
N THR A 115 0.59 -4.43 4.76
CA THR A 115 0.52 -3.74 3.47
C THR A 115 -0.05 -4.66 2.38
N MET A 116 -0.39 -4.08 1.23
CA MET A 116 -0.99 -4.83 0.12
C MET A 116 -0.25 -4.50 -1.18
N ASP A 117 -0.05 -5.52 -2.03
CA ASP A 117 0.50 -5.41 -3.38
C ASP A 117 1.73 -4.48 -3.47
N LEU A 118 2.75 -4.76 -2.69
CA LEU A 118 4.03 -4.03 -2.77
C LEU A 118 4.55 -4.06 -4.21
N HIS A 119 5.10 -2.93 -4.66
CA HIS A 119 5.72 -2.82 -5.99
C HIS A 119 6.72 -3.94 -6.29
N ALA A 120 7.46 -4.36 -5.27
CA ALA A 120 8.39 -5.48 -5.33
C ALA A 120 8.37 -6.22 -3.98
N GLY A 121 8.24 -7.53 -4.00
CA GLY A 121 8.11 -8.34 -2.77
C GLY A 121 9.32 -8.25 -1.84
N GLN A 122 10.52 -8.00 -2.38
CA GLN A 122 11.75 -7.82 -1.61
C GLN A 122 11.75 -6.56 -0.71
N ILE A 123 10.83 -5.60 -0.90
CA ILE A 123 10.68 -4.44 -0.01
C ILE A 123 10.40 -4.87 1.43
N GLN A 124 9.78 -6.04 1.63
CA GLN A 124 9.61 -6.63 2.96
C GLN A 124 10.96 -6.75 3.72
N GLY A 125 12.05 -7.04 3.02
CA GLY A 125 13.40 -7.10 3.60
C GLY A 125 14.01 -5.74 3.96
N PHE A 126 13.32 -4.62 3.72
CA PHE A 126 13.78 -3.29 4.16
C PHE A 126 13.39 -2.98 5.61
N PHE A 127 12.47 -3.76 6.16
CA PHE A 127 11.99 -3.59 7.52
C PHE A 127 12.75 -4.50 8.48
N ASP A 128 13.09 -4.00 9.65
CA ASP A 128 13.64 -4.76 10.76
C ASP A 128 12.53 -5.26 11.71
N ILE A 129 11.27 -4.95 11.38
CA ILE A 129 10.04 -5.37 12.05
C ILE A 129 9.21 -6.29 11.13
N PRO A 130 8.31 -7.13 11.69
CA PRO A 130 7.46 -8.02 10.89
C PRO A 130 6.60 -7.27 9.88
N VAL A 131 6.48 -7.82 8.68
CA VAL A 131 5.64 -7.31 7.58
C VAL A 131 4.67 -8.38 7.12
N ASP A 132 3.38 -8.07 7.14
CA ASP A 132 2.33 -8.87 6.51
C ASP A 132 2.04 -8.27 5.13
N HIS A 133 2.50 -8.95 4.08
CA HIS A 133 2.25 -8.55 2.70
C HIS A 133 1.05 -9.31 2.15
N LEU A 134 -0.07 -8.64 2.03
CA LEU A 134 -1.31 -9.16 1.45
C LEU A 134 -1.37 -8.92 -0.06
N TYR A 135 -2.20 -9.70 -0.73
CA TYR A 135 -2.49 -9.58 -2.16
C TYR A 135 -3.98 -9.31 -2.37
N ALA A 136 -4.32 -8.33 -3.21
CA ALA A 136 -5.70 -8.04 -3.59
C ALA A 136 -6.26 -9.08 -4.58
N ALA A 137 -5.41 -9.86 -5.23
CA ALA A 137 -5.78 -10.83 -6.27
C ALA A 137 -6.95 -11.76 -5.87
N PRO A 138 -7.00 -12.39 -4.69
CA PRO A 138 -8.14 -13.25 -4.33
C PRO A 138 -9.49 -12.51 -4.33
N VAL A 139 -9.50 -11.25 -3.86
CA VAL A 139 -10.72 -10.42 -3.79
C VAL A 139 -11.14 -10.01 -5.20
N LEU A 140 -10.19 -9.54 -6.02
CA LEU A 140 -10.45 -9.09 -7.39
C LEU A 140 -10.89 -10.23 -8.30
N ILE A 141 -10.24 -11.39 -8.21
CA ILE A 141 -10.62 -12.60 -8.95
C ILE A 141 -12.03 -13.04 -8.57
N GLY A 142 -12.36 -13.08 -7.27
CA GLY A 142 -13.71 -13.40 -6.81
C GLY A 142 -14.77 -12.43 -7.36
N TYR A 143 -14.46 -11.12 -7.34
CA TYR A 143 -15.34 -10.11 -7.92
C TYR A 143 -15.53 -10.31 -9.43
N LEU A 144 -14.47 -10.53 -10.21
CA LEU A 144 -14.54 -10.72 -11.66
C LEU A 144 -15.33 -11.98 -12.02
N LYS A 145 -15.11 -13.09 -11.32
CA LYS A 145 -15.90 -14.33 -11.52
C LYS A 145 -17.40 -14.10 -11.31
N ASN A 146 -17.76 -13.34 -10.29
CA ASN A 146 -19.16 -13.03 -9.99
C ASN A 146 -19.81 -12.08 -11.01
N ARG A 147 -19.03 -11.39 -11.84
CA ARG A 147 -19.54 -10.49 -12.89
C ARG A 147 -20.02 -11.23 -14.15
N GLY A 148 -19.61 -12.49 -14.36
CA GLY A 148 -20.01 -13.29 -15.51
C GLY A 148 -19.65 -12.61 -16.85
N ILE A 149 -18.40 -12.15 -16.99
CA ILE A 149 -17.93 -11.46 -18.19
C ILE A 149 -17.69 -12.51 -19.29
N ASP A 150 -18.40 -12.40 -20.40
CA ASP A 150 -18.20 -13.24 -21.58
C ASP A 150 -16.93 -12.83 -22.33
N ASN A 151 -16.22 -13.81 -22.93
CA ASN A 151 -15.01 -13.60 -23.73
C ASN A 151 -13.93 -12.78 -23.01
N LEU A 152 -13.71 -13.08 -21.72
CA LEU A 152 -12.72 -12.39 -20.91
C LEU A 152 -11.31 -12.69 -21.38
N THR A 153 -10.49 -11.66 -21.60
CA THR A 153 -9.04 -11.76 -21.82
C THR A 153 -8.32 -10.93 -20.75
N VAL A 154 -7.29 -11.50 -20.13
CA VAL A 154 -6.42 -10.77 -19.21
C VAL A 154 -5.29 -10.13 -20.01
N VAL A 155 -5.10 -8.82 -19.85
CA VAL A 155 -4.05 -8.08 -20.56
C VAL A 155 -3.01 -7.55 -19.56
N SER A 156 -1.76 -7.99 -19.72
CA SER A 156 -0.64 -7.40 -18.99
C SER A 156 -0.24 -6.06 -19.62
N PRO A 157 -0.20 -4.95 -18.84
CA PRO A 157 0.13 -3.64 -19.39
C PRO A 157 1.61 -3.50 -19.78
N ASP A 158 2.46 -4.39 -19.29
CA ASP A 158 3.91 -4.45 -19.59
C ASP A 158 4.50 -5.80 -19.15
N VAL A 159 5.76 -6.04 -19.51
CA VAL A 159 6.49 -7.27 -19.17
C VAL A 159 6.69 -7.42 -17.65
N GLY A 160 6.80 -6.31 -16.89
CA GLY A 160 6.97 -6.34 -15.44
C GLY A 160 5.75 -6.90 -14.69
N GLY A 161 4.55 -6.68 -15.24
CA GLY A 161 3.29 -7.20 -14.70
C GLY A 161 2.95 -8.64 -15.11
N LEU A 162 3.73 -9.26 -16.01
CA LEU A 162 3.39 -10.54 -16.64
C LEU A 162 3.08 -11.66 -15.65
N LYS A 163 3.93 -11.84 -14.63
CA LYS A 163 3.73 -12.91 -13.62
C LYS A 163 2.40 -12.78 -12.88
N MET A 164 2.02 -11.56 -12.54
CA MET A 164 0.75 -11.28 -11.86
C MET A 164 -0.42 -11.48 -12.83
N SER A 165 -0.32 -10.98 -14.05
CA SER A 165 -1.36 -11.13 -15.07
C SER A 165 -1.57 -12.60 -15.44
N ASP A 166 -0.51 -13.41 -15.51
CA ASP A 166 -0.59 -14.86 -15.73
C ASP A 166 -1.36 -15.55 -14.60
N ALA A 167 -1.07 -15.21 -13.34
CA ALA A 167 -1.83 -15.75 -12.21
C ALA A 167 -3.32 -15.40 -12.25
N TYR A 168 -3.68 -14.20 -12.72
CA TYR A 168 -5.08 -13.81 -12.97
C TYR A 168 -5.70 -14.60 -14.12
N ALA A 169 -4.98 -14.74 -15.25
CA ALA A 169 -5.44 -15.48 -16.42
C ALA A 169 -5.75 -16.93 -16.07
N GLN A 170 -4.82 -17.60 -15.37
CA GLN A 170 -5.03 -18.97 -14.88
C GLN A 170 -6.22 -19.09 -13.92
N ALA A 171 -6.33 -18.17 -12.95
CA ALA A 171 -7.41 -18.20 -11.98
C ALA A 171 -8.79 -17.90 -12.57
N LEU A 172 -8.84 -17.16 -13.67
CA LEU A 172 -10.08 -16.77 -14.38
C LEU A 172 -10.39 -17.69 -15.56
N ASP A 173 -9.52 -18.66 -15.87
CA ASP A 173 -9.59 -19.51 -17.06
C ASP A 173 -9.74 -18.69 -18.36
N ALA A 174 -8.86 -17.68 -18.48
CA ALA A 174 -8.91 -16.70 -19.57
C ALA A 174 -7.57 -16.63 -20.32
N PRO A 175 -7.58 -16.32 -21.64
CA PRO A 175 -6.36 -16.04 -22.38
C PRO A 175 -5.57 -14.87 -21.80
N LEU A 176 -4.25 -14.88 -22.03
CA LEU A 176 -3.34 -13.80 -21.62
C LEU A 176 -2.78 -13.09 -22.85
N ALA A 177 -2.90 -11.78 -22.87
CA ALA A 177 -2.21 -10.91 -23.82
C ALA A 177 -1.28 -9.94 -23.11
N ILE A 178 -0.26 -9.44 -23.80
CA ILE A 178 0.75 -8.54 -23.28
C ILE A 178 0.91 -7.33 -24.18
N VAL A 179 0.93 -6.14 -23.58
CA VAL A 179 1.30 -4.90 -24.29
C VAL A 179 2.81 -4.72 -24.24
N GLY A 180 3.45 -4.81 -25.40
CA GLY A 180 4.84 -4.43 -25.58
C GLY A 180 4.97 -2.91 -25.47
N LYS A 181 5.77 -2.42 -24.51
CA LYS A 181 6.03 -1.00 -24.31
C LYS A 181 7.49 -0.66 -24.57
N ARG A 182 7.73 0.45 -25.28
CA ARG A 182 9.02 1.09 -25.40
C ARG A 182 9.01 2.41 -24.64
N ARG A 183 9.92 2.58 -23.70
CA ARG A 183 10.10 3.85 -23.00
C ARG A 183 10.95 4.77 -23.87
N ILE A 184 10.40 5.91 -24.30
CA ILE A 184 11.08 6.92 -25.11
C ILE A 184 11.76 7.92 -24.18
N SER A 185 11.12 8.32 -23.08
CA SER A 185 11.66 9.24 -22.07
C SER A 185 11.15 8.88 -20.66
N ALA A 186 11.54 9.67 -19.67
CA ALA A 186 11.06 9.49 -18.28
C ALA A 186 9.53 9.62 -18.15
N THR A 187 8.89 10.38 -19.05
CA THR A 187 7.46 10.72 -19.02
C THR A 187 6.69 10.14 -20.21
N GLU A 188 7.37 9.60 -21.21
CA GLU A 188 6.75 9.18 -22.47
C GLU A 188 7.00 7.69 -22.75
N VAL A 189 5.91 6.97 -22.98
CA VAL A 189 5.89 5.53 -23.25
C VAL A 189 5.09 5.29 -24.52
N GLU A 190 5.66 4.55 -25.47
CA GLU A 190 5.01 4.10 -26.69
C GLU A 190 4.56 2.63 -26.53
N ALA A 191 3.28 2.35 -26.82
CA ALA A 191 2.80 0.98 -26.96
C ALA A 191 3.15 0.47 -28.36
N LEU A 192 3.98 -0.57 -28.44
CA LEU A 192 4.48 -1.07 -29.73
C LEU A 192 3.58 -2.14 -30.32
N ASN A 193 3.29 -3.17 -29.58
CA ASN A 193 2.54 -4.34 -30.06
C ASN A 193 1.72 -4.95 -28.95
N LEU A 194 0.61 -5.58 -29.33
CA LEU A 194 -0.13 -6.52 -28.49
C LEU A 194 0.27 -7.95 -28.90
N ILE A 195 0.68 -8.75 -27.95
CA ILE A 195 1.10 -10.15 -28.15
C ILE A 195 0.11 -11.02 -27.39
N GLY A 196 -0.52 -11.98 -28.06
CA GLY A 196 -1.55 -12.86 -27.51
C GLY A 196 -2.90 -12.70 -28.22
N GLU A 197 -3.87 -13.48 -27.79
CA GLU A 197 -5.23 -13.46 -28.32
C GLU A 197 -6.12 -12.51 -27.51
N VAL A 198 -6.89 -11.66 -28.21
CA VAL A 198 -7.80 -10.67 -27.61
C VAL A 198 -9.17 -10.77 -28.28
#